data_a95b798e7970feaedae88b5122128aa9
#
_entry.id   a95b798e7970feaedae88b5122128aa9
#
_cell.length_a   1.000
_cell.length_b   1.000
_cell.length_c   1.000
_cell.angle_alpha   90.00
_cell.angle_beta   90.00
_cell.angle_gamma   90.00
#
_symmetry.space_group_name_H-M   'P 1'
#
loop_
_entity.id
_entity.type
_entity.pdbx_description
1 polymer ?
#
loop_
_entity_poly.entity_id
_entity_poly.type
_entity_poly.pdbx_seq_one_letter_code
_entity_poly.pdbx_strand_id
1 'polypeptide(L)'
;RGKGSEFFGVVVVNWLLTVITLGLYYPWAKERTLKYLYANTYLENDRFQFSGTGKEMFVGFIKVFGMFLFLYLAFLFAAQSQNTALSAIILLLFYAFILGIIPFAIHGFYKYRMSRTSWRGIRFGYRGDRSTLVKMYFRDLFLTILTFGIYSSWMTIHLRNYTLSNVKFGSASFKHQANGDDYFFLNLKGIILTYITLGIYSFWFQRDIINFYFDHLSLHHNDKKVKFKSHLSAGDIFELLIINLIIIVFTLGLGYAFAEVRTLTTMFSKLQIYGDIDLDAIQQTEAEYKNAFGDEALDVMDLSGVI
;
A
#
# COMPACT_ATOMS: atom_id res chain seq x y z
N ARG A 1 13.38 -4.40 -16.12
CA ARG A 1 12.23 -5.13 -16.69
C ARG A 1 12.27 -6.55 -16.16
N GLY A 2 11.49 -6.83 -15.11
CA GLY A 2 11.41 -8.17 -14.51
C GLY A 2 10.81 -9.17 -15.49
N LYS A 3 11.31 -10.42 -15.44
CA LYS A 3 10.72 -11.52 -16.21
C LYS A 3 9.80 -12.33 -15.32
N GLY A 4 8.59 -12.61 -15.79
CA GLY A 4 7.63 -13.45 -15.06
C GLY A 4 8.19 -14.82 -14.66
N SER A 5 9.06 -15.42 -15.50
CA SER A 5 9.70 -16.70 -15.21
C SER A 5 10.70 -16.66 -14.04
N GLU A 6 11.49 -15.59 -13.92
CA GLU A 6 12.40 -15.40 -12.81
C GLU A 6 11.65 -15.14 -11.50
N PHE A 7 10.60 -14.30 -11.58
CA PHE A 7 9.74 -14.02 -10.44
C PHE A 7 8.92 -15.23 -10.00
N PHE A 8 8.53 -16.10 -10.93
CA PHE A 8 7.84 -17.35 -10.64
C PHE A 8 8.64 -18.23 -9.67
N GLY A 9 9.94 -18.39 -9.89
CA GLY A 9 10.81 -19.14 -8.98
C GLY A 9 10.79 -18.57 -7.56
N VAL A 10 10.83 -17.23 -7.42
CA VAL A 10 10.75 -16.57 -6.11
C VAL A 10 9.39 -16.83 -5.46
N VAL A 11 8.30 -16.70 -6.21
CA VAL A 11 6.92 -16.85 -5.70
C VAL A 11 6.63 -18.29 -5.27
N VAL A 12 7.03 -19.30 -6.05
CA VAL A 12 6.80 -20.71 -5.71
C VAL A 12 7.53 -21.11 -4.43
N VAL A 13 8.82 -20.76 -4.32
CA VAL A 13 9.60 -21.03 -3.09
C VAL A 13 8.99 -20.31 -1.88
N ASN A 14 8.61 -19.04 -2.04
CA ASN A 14 7.98 -18.27 -0.98
C ASN A 14 6.65 -18.89 -0.54
N TRP A 15 5.83 -19.32 -1.50
CA TRP A 15 4.54 -19.95 -1.22
C TRP A 15 4.69 -21.27 -0.47
N LEU A 16 5.58 -22.17 -0.95
CA LEU A 16 5.86 -23.44 -0.30
C LEU A 16 6.34 -23.26 1.14
N LEU A 17 7.33 -22.38 1.36
CA LEU A 17 7.85 -22.13 2.69
C LEU A 17 6.81 -21.48 3.61
N THR A 18 5.95 -20.61 3.08
CA THR A 18 4.86 -19.99 3.85
C THR A 18 3.82 -21.02 4.28
N VAL A 19 3.45 -21.96 3.40
CA VAL A 19 2.52 -23.04 3.73
C VAL A 19 3.11 -23.99 4.77
N ILE A 20 4.35 -24.46 4.55
CA ILE A 20 5.03 -25.39 5.47
C ILE A 20 5.20 -24.78 6.87
N THR A 21 5.44 -23.49 6.97
CA THR A 21 5.61 -22.78 8.25
C THR A 21 4.29 -22.19 8.80
N LEU A 22 3.14 -22.58 8.27
CA LEU A 22 1.81 -22.08 8.68
C LEU A 22 1.73 -20.55 8.70
N GLY A 23 2.37 -19.89 7.71
CA GLY A 23 2.37 -18.44 7.57
C GLY A 23 3.53 -17.71 8.23
N LEU A 24 4.30 -18.33 9.11
CA LEU A 24 5.41 -17.67 9.82
C LEU A 24 6.52 -17.18 8.89
N TYR A 25 6.71 -17.82 7.73
CA TYR A 25 7.68 -17.40 6.73
C TYR A 25 7.26 -16.17 5.91
N TYR A 26 6.01 -15.72 6.01
CA TYR A 26 5.46 -14.61 5.21
C TYR A 26 6.34 -13.33 5.18
N PRO A 27 6.93 -12.86 6.28
CA PRO A 27 7.82 -11.70 6.27
C PRO A 27 9.03 -11.84 5.33
N TRP A 28 9.68 -13.01 5.32
CA TRP A 28 10.81 -13.30 4.41
C TRP A 28 10.35 -13.46 2.96
N ALA A 29 9.18 -14.05 2.76
CA ALA A 29 8.56 -14.12 1.44
C ALA A 29 8.31 -12.71 0.88
N LYS A 30 7.78 -11.79 1.71
CA LYS A 30 7.54 -10.40 1.35
C LYS A 30 8.84 -9.64 1.06
N GLU A 31 9.88 -9.83 1.88
CA GLU A 31 11.20 -9.28 1.63
C GLU A 31 11.74 -9.66 0.24
N ARG A 32 11.75 -10.95 -0.08
CA ARG A 32 12.24 -11.45 -1.37
C ARG A 32 11.44 -10.89 -2.53
N THR A 33 10.11 -10.85 -2.40
CA THR A 33 9.21 -10.26 -3.39
C THR A 33 9.52 -8.79 -3.63
N LEU A 34 9.65 -7.99 -2.56
CA LEU A 34 9.95 -6.57 -2.66
C LEU A 34 11.33 -6.31 -3.28
N LYS A 35 12.36 -7.03 -2.82
CA LYS A 35 13.71 -6.92 -3.40
C LYS A 35 13.70 -7.22 -4.89
N TYR A 36 12.99 -8.28 -5.33
CA TYR A 36 12.87 -8.59 -6.75
C TYR A 36 12.18 -7.48 -7.54
N LEU A 37 11.01 -7.02 -7.08
CA LEU A 37 10.22 -6.01 -7.77
C LEU A 37 10.96 -4.68 -7.87
N TYR A 38 11.59 -4.22 -6.79
CA TYR A 38 12.35 -2.96 -6.79
C TYR A 38 13.58 -3.05 -7.69
N ALA A 39 14.36 -4.12 -7.61
CA ALA A 39 15.54 -4.32 -8.47
C ALA A 39 15.18 -4.40 -9.97
N ASN A 40 13.93 -4.69 -10.30
CA ASN A 40 13.42 -4.75 -11.68
C ASN A 40 12.55 -3.55 -12.08
N THR A 41 12.42 -2.55 -11.23
CA THR A 41 11.76 -1.26 -11.53
C THR A 41 12.82 -0.22 -11.84
N TYR A 42 12.71 0.43 -13.00
CA TYR A 42 13.69 1.38 -13.51
C TYR A 42 13.03 2.74 -13.76
N LEU A 43 13.76 3.80 -13.41
CA LEU A 43 13.49 5.18 -13.81
C LEU A 43 14.78 5.75 -14.39
N GLU A 44 14.75 6.31 -15.60
CA GLU A 44 15.95 6.84 -16.30
C GLU A 44 17.14 5.87 -16.32
N ASN A 45 16.89 4.59 -16.61
CA ASN A 45 17.85 3.49 -16.61
C ASN A 45 18.46 3.07 -15.26
N ASP A 46 18.14 3.78 -14.17
CA ASP A 46 18.57 3.41 -12.83
C ASP A 46 17.47 2.63 -12.09
N ARG A 47 17.88 1.58 -11.37
CA ARG A 47 16.96 0.71 -10.63
C ARG A 47 16.71 1.23 -9.24
N PHE A 48 15.52 0.96 -8.76
CA PHE A 48 15.20 1.11 -7.34
C PHE A 48 15.82 -0.02 -6.52
N GLN A 49 16.10 0.26 -5.25
CA GLN A 49 16.61 -0.71 -4.30
C GLN A 49 15.72 -0.75 -3.06
N PHE A 50 15.56 -1.94 -2.51
CA PHE A 50 14.86 -2.15 -1.25
C PHE A 50 15.80 -2.85 -0.27
N SER A 51 16.11 -2.21 0.87
CA SER A 51 17.05 -2.68 1.88
C SER A 51 16.41 -3.35 3.10
N GLY A 52 15.07 -3.39 3.17
CA GLY A 52 14.35 -4.00 4.28
C GLY A 52 14.59 -5.50 4.42
N THR A 53 14.47 -6.02 5.63
CA THR A 53 14.70 -7.43 5.96
C THR A 53 13.45 -8.13 6.48
N GLY A 54 13.35 -9.43 6.24
CA GLY A 54 12.25 -10.26 6.76
C GLY A 54 12.22 -10.32 8.28
N LYS A 55 13.40 -10.21 8.94
CA LYS A 55 13.49 -10.18 10.41
C LYS A 55 12.79 -8.95 10.99
N GLU A 56 13.02 -7.76 10.42
CA GLU A 56 12.33 -6.52 10.83
C GLU A 56 10.81 -6.66 10.68
N MET A 57 10.36 -7.15 9.51
CA MET A 57 8.94 -7.38 9.25
C MET A 57 8.35 -8.43 10.20
N PHE A 58 9.12 -9.48 10.57
CA PHE A 58 8.67 -10.54 11.45
C PHE A 58 8.40 -10.04 12.87
N VAL A 59 9.25 -9.17 13.41
CA VAL A 59 9.06 -8.60 14.77
C VAL A 59 7.72 -7.88 14.89
N GLY A 60 7.38 -7.11 13.88
CA GLY A 60 6.09 -6.45 13.86
C GLY A 60 4.94 -7.43 13.60
N PHE A 61 5.08 -8.33 12.63
CA PHE A 61 4.09 -9.37 12.31
C PHE A 61 3.71 -10.19 13.55
N ILE A 62 4.68 -10.67 14.32
CA ILE A 62 4.40 -11.52 15.48
C ILE A 62 3.65 -10.79 16.60
N LYS A 63 3.89 -9.48 16.77
CA LYS A 63 3.16 -8.66 17.76
C LYS A 63 1.66 -8.56 17.42
N VAL A 64 1.35 -8.22 16.16
CA VAL A 64 -0.04 -8.11 15.70
C VAL A 64 -0.71 -9.48 15.67
N PHE A 65 -0.01 -10.50 15.16
CA PHE A 65 -0.51 -11.87 15.12
C PHE A 65 -0.81 -12.41 16.52
N GLY A 66 0.11 -12.18 17.47
CA GLY A 66 -0.08 -12.60 18.86
C GLY A 66 -1.30 -11.95 19.52
N MET A 67 -1.51 -10.64 19.28
CA MET A 67 -2.68 -9.94 19.82
C MET A 67 -3.99 -10.40 19.15
N PHE A 68 -3.96 -10.63 17.84
CA PHE A 68 -5.10 -11.20 17.11
C PHE A 68 -5.44 -12.59 17.62
N LEU A 69 -4.44 -13.46 17.79
CA LEU A 69 -4.62 -14.82 18.31
C LEU A 69 -5.16 -14.81 19.75
N PHE A 70 -4.65 -13.93 20.60
CA PHE A 70 -5.15 -13.77 21.97
C PHE A 70 -6.64 -13.41 22.00
N LEU A 71 -7.06 -12.41 21.22
CA LEU A 71 -8.46 -12.01 21.14
C LEU A 71 -9.36 -13.10 20.55
N TYR A 72 -8.85 -13.83 19.55
CA TYR A 72 -9.55 -14.95 18.95
C TYR A 72 -9.78 -16.10 19.95
N LEU A 73 -8.74 -16.48 20.70
CA LEU A 73 -8.84 -17.51 21.74
C LEU A 73 -9.77 -17.07 22.89
N ALA A 74 -9.70 -15.79 23.28
CA ALA A 74 -10.62 -15.24 24.27
C ALA A 74 -12.08 -15.31 23.79
N PHE A 75 -12.33 -15.03 22.51
CA PHE A 75 -13.67 -15.17 21.92
C PHE A 75 -14.15 -16.63 21.93
N LEU A 76 -13.30 -17.59 21.56
CA LEU A 76 -13.65 -19.02 21.59
C LEU A 76 -13.99 -19.48 23.02
N PHE A 77 -13.21 -19.05 24.00
CA PHE A 77 -13.48 -19.35 25.42
C PHE A 77 -14.82 -18.76 25.88
N ALA A 78 -15.10 -17.52 25.54
CA ALA A 78 -16.36 -16.86 25.88
C ALA A 78 -17.57 -17.54 25.19
N ALA A 79 -17.41 -17.95 23.93
CA ALA A 79 -18.47 -18.66 23.20
C ALA A 79 -18.83 -20.00 23.86
N GLN A 80 -17.86 -20.71 24.46
CA GLN A 80 -18.11 -21.96 25.19
C GLN A 80 -18.78 -21.74 26.53
N SER A 81 -18.61 -20.58 27.16
CA SER A 81 -19.20 -20.26 28.46
C SER A 81 -20.72 -20.08 28.46
N GLN A 82 -21.35 -20.11 27.27
CA GLN A 82 -22.77 -19.80 27.02
C GLN A 82 -23.22 -18.42 27.54
N ASN A 83 -22.27 -17.57 27.94
CA ASN A 83 -22.54 -16.20 28.36
C ASN A 83 -22.57 -15.28 27.14
N THR A 84 -23.78 -15.03 26.61
CA THR A 84 -23.97 -14.20 25.41
C THR A 84 -23.42 -12.78 25.57
N ALA A 85 -23.54 -12.20 26.78
CA ALA A 85 -23.01 -10.84 27.01
C ALA A 85 -21.48 -10.81 26.95
N LEU A 86 -20.79 -11.79 27.53
CA LEU A 86 -19.35 -11.90 27.49
C LEU A 86 -18.86 -12.09 26.04
N SER A 87 -19.50 -12.96 25.27
CA SER A 87 -19.18 -13.19 23.86
C SER A 87 -19.37 -11.92 23.02
N ALA A 88 -20.45 -11.18 23.25
CA ALA A 88 -20.71 -9.91 22.55
C ALA A 88 -19.66 -8.84 22.87
N ILE A 89 -19.24 -8.71 24.13
CA ILE A 89 -18.20 -7.77 24.56
C ILE A 89 -16.87 -8.10 23.89
N ILE A 90 -16.45 -9.38 23.89
CA ILE A 90 -15.18 -9.77 23.29
C ILE A 90 -15.21 -9.60 21.77
N LEU A 91 -16.33 -9.88 21.12
CA LEU A 91 -16.51 -9.63 19.68
C LEU A 91 -16.41 -8.13 19.37
N LEU A 92 -17.00 -7.27 20.19
CA LEU A 92 -16.90 -5.81 20.04
C LEU A 92 -15.46 -5.33 20.24
N LEU A 93 -14.74 -5.84 21.23
CA LEU A 93 -13.32 -5.55 21.43
C LEU A 93 -12.46 -6.02 20.24
N PHE A 94 -12.78 -7.16 19.66
CA PHE A 94 -12.10 -7.68 18.47
C PHE A 94 -12.27 -6.74 17.26
N TYR A 95 -13.49 -6.27 16.97
CA TYR A 95 -13.73 -5.30 15.92
C TYR A 95 -13.08 -3.94 16.22
N ALA A 96 -13.17 -3.47 17.47
CA ALA A 96 -12.50 -2.22 17.87
C ALA A 96 -10.97 -2.32 17.70
N PHE A 97 -10.37 -3.46 18.00
CA PHE A 97 -8.96 -3.71 17.77
C PHE A 97 -8.63 -3.67 16.27
N ILE A 98 -9.39 -4.37 15.42
CA ILE A 98 -9.16 -4.36 13.96
C ILE A 98 -9.24 -2.94 13.40
N LEU A 99 -10.29 -2.18 13.76
CA LEU A 99 -10.43 -0.80 13.31
C LEU A 99 -9.35 0.12 13.89
N GLY A 100 -8.97 -0.14 15.15
CA GLY A 100 -7.96 0.65 15.87
C GLY A 100 -6.55 0.49 15.32
N ILE A 101 -6.18 -0.71 14.86
CA ILE A 101 -4.82 -0.97 14.37
C ILE A 101 -4.55 -0.35 12.97
N ILE A 102 -5.59 -0.10 12.17
CA ILE A 102 -5.45 0.38 10.79
C ILE A 102 -4.59 1.66 10.67
N PRO A 103 -4.81 2.76 11.43
CA PRO A 103 -4.01 3.96 11.28
C PRO A 103 -2.54 3.77 11.72
N PHE A 104 -2.28 2.91 12.71
CA PHE A 104 -0.91 2.55 13.09
C PHE A 104 -0.24 1.75 11.98
N ALA A 105 -0.99 0.85 11.38
CA ALA A 105 -0.58 0.04 10.26
C ALA A 105 -0.23 0.89 9.03
N ILE A 106 -1.07 1.87 8.68
CA ILE A 106 -0.81 2.81 7.58
C ILE A 106 0.46 3.61 7.86
N HIS A 107 0.60 4.18 9.06
CA HIS A 107 1.78 4.94 9.45
C HIS A 107 3.06 4.10 9.36
N GLY A 108 3.04 2.91 9.98
CA GLY A 108 4.16 1.98 9.97
C GLY A 108 4.56 1.54 8.57
N PHE A 109 3.57 1.23 7.71
CA PHE A 109 3.80 0.86 6.33
C PHE A 109 4.56 1.95 5.55
N TYR A 110 4.09 3.20 5.59
CA TYR A 110 4.76 4.29 4.90
C TYR A 110 6.15 4.57 5.48
N LYS A 111 6.28 4.60 6.82
CA LYS A 111 7.54 4.82 7.49
C LYS A 111 8.57 3.75 7.12
N TYR A 112 8.25 2.47 7.31
CA TYR A 112 9.13 1.37 6.99
C TYR A 112 9.47 1.31 5.50
N ARG A 113 8.45 1.33 4.63
CA ARG A 113 8.65 1.15 3.19
C ARG A 113 9.46 2.27 2.57
N MET A 114 9.23 3.52 2.95
CA MET A 114 9.97 4.66 2.42
C MET A 114 11.41 4.66 2.94
N SER A 115 11.66 4.46 4.24
CA SER A 115 13.02 4.44 4.79
C SER A 115 13.91 3.32 4.21
N ARG A 116 13.32 2.23 3.74
CA ARG A 116 14.01 1.09 3.11
C ARG A 116 14.09 1.16 1.59
N THR A 117 13.52 2.19 0.98
CA THR A 117 13.57 2.40 -0.48
C THR A 117 14.62 3.44 -0.82
N SER A 118 15.43 3.16 -1.86
CA SER A 118 16.39 4.12 -2.43
C SER A 118 16.40 4.06 -3.96
N TRP A 119 16.80 5.17 -4.57
CA TRP A 119 17.05 5.31 -5.99
C TRP A 119 18.27 6.22 -6.21
N ARG A 120 19.22 5.84 -7.07
CA ARG A 120 20.52 6.53 -7.24
C ARG A 120 21.24 6.83 -5.93
N GLY A 121 21.15 5.92 -4.94
CA GLY A 121 21.77 6.12 -3.62
C GLY A 121 21.02 7.07 -2.69
N ILE A 122 19.99 7.79 -3.17
CA ILE A 122 19.15 8.68 -2.35
C ILE A 122 18.01 7.88 -1.74
N ARG A 123 17.84 7.96 -0.43
CA ARG A 123 16.75 7.27 0.30
C ARG A 123 15.46 8.09 0.27
N PHE A 124 14.37 7.36 0.22
CA PHE A 124 13.06 7.93 0.53
C PHE A 124 12.88 8.06 2.04
N GLY A 125 11.94 8.89 2.45
CA GLY A 125 11.56 9.05 3.85
C GLY A 125 10.07 9.35 3.99
N TYR A 126 9.53 9.12 5.18
CA TYR A 126 8.17 9.50 5.55
C TYR A 126 8.20 10.37 6.82
N ARG A 127 7.57 11.54 6.78
CA ARG A 127 7.59 12.55 7.84
C ARG A 127 6.21 12.86 8.40
N GLY A 128 5.25 11.94 8.20
CA GLY A 128 3.93 12.08 8.79
C GLY A 128 3.97 11.89 10.31
N ASP A 129 3.21 12.70 11.04
CA ASP A 129 3.01 12.51 12.47
C ASP A 129 1.94 11.44 12.75
N ARG A 130 2.27 10.47 13.59
CA ARG A 130 1.39 9.35 13.96
C ARG A 130 0.12 9.85 14.63
N SER A 131 0.23 10.79 15.57
CA SER A 131 -0.91 11.30 16.33
C SER A 131 -1.92 12.01 15.43
N THR A 132 -1.42 12.82 14.50
CA THR A 132 -2.25 13.52 13.51
C THR A 132 -2.98 12.54 12.60
N LEU A 133 -2.29 11.50 12.09
CA LEU A 133 -2.90 10.46 11.28
C LEU A 133 -4.01 9.70 12.03
N VAL A 134 -3.73 9.31 13.29
CA VAL A 134 -4.69 8.58 14.14
C VAL A 134 -5.92 9.44 14.41
N LYS A 135 -5.75 10.70 14.81
CA LYS A 135 -6.87 11.62 15.06
C LYS A 135 -7.73 11.83 13.81
N MET A 136 -7.07 12.06 12.66
CA MET A 136 -7.77 12.22 11.37
C MET A 136 -8.54 10.96 11.01
N TYR A 137 -7.92 9.78 11.14
CA TYR A 137 -8.56 8.50 10.84
C TYR A 137 -9.82 8.28 11.68
N PHE A 138 -9.75 8.44 13.01
CA PHE A 138 -10.91 8.19 13.88
C PHE A 138 -12.02 9.23 13.67
N ARG A 139 -11.68 10.50 13.43
CA ARG A 139 -12.66 11.51 13.03
C ARG A 139 -13.41 11.08 11.76
N ASP A 140 -12.66 10.71 10.73
CA ASP A 140 -13.23 10.35 9.43
C ASP A 140 -13.97 9.01 9.48
N LEU A 141 -13.50 8.06 10.29
CA LEU A 141 -14.20 6.80 10.56
C LEU A 141 -15.56 7.05 11.24
N PHE A 142 -15.59 7.93 12.25
CA PHE A 142 -16.83 8.31 12.93
C PHE A 142 -17.83 8.92 11.95
N LEU A 143 -17.39 9.86 11.09
CA LEU A 143 -18.23 10.45 10.06
C LEU A 143 -18.67 9.41 9.01
N THR A 144 -17.81 8.47 8.68
CA THR A 144 -18.15 7.37 7.75
C THR A 144 -19.24 6.47 8.33
N ILE A 145 -19.18 6.14 9.62
CA ILE A 145 -20.22 5.36 10.31
C ILE A 145 -21.51 6.16 10.38
N LEU A 146 -21.45 7.43 10.78
CA LEU A 146 -22.62 8.31 10.90
C LEU A 146 -23.36 8.51 9.57
N THR A 147 -22.63 8.51 8.46
CA THR A 147 -23.19 8.68 7.11
C THR A 147 -23.43 7.35 6.38
N PHE A 148 -23.48 6.23 7.08
CA PHE A 148 -23.67 4.89 6.51
C PHE A 148 -22.70 4.57 5.34
N GLY A 149 -21.43 5.01 5.47
CA GLY A 149 -20.37 4.74 4.50
C GLY A 149 -20.18 5.84 3.44
N ILE A 150 -21.09 6.80 3.30
CA ILE A 150 -20.98 7.87 2.28
C ILE A 150 -19.67 8.66 2.45
N TYR A 151 -19.30 9.01 3.69
CA TYR A 151 -18.08 9.77 3.99
C TYR A 151 -16.77 9.02 3.69
N SER A 152 -16.80 7.73 3.36
CA SER A 152 -15.61 6.92 3.04
C SER A 152 -14.79 7.50 1.88
N SER A 153 -15.42 8.20 0.94
CA SER A 153 -14.73 8.88 -0.17
C SER A 153 -13.80 9.99 0.33
N TRP A 154 -14.28 10.84 1.23
CA TRP A 154 -13.44 11.90 1.85
C TRP A 154 -12.37 11.33 2.74
N MET A 155 -12.71 10.32 3.56
CA MET A 155 -11.74 9.60 4.39
C MET A 155 -10.59 9.05 3.56
N THR A 156 -10.88 8.40 2.43
CA THR A 156 -9.86 7.85 1.52
C THR A 156 -8.93 8.94 1.01
N ILE A 157 -9.49 10.08 0.58
CA ILE A 157 -8.70 11.19 0.04
C ILE A 157 -7.90 11.91 1.13
N HIS A 158 -8.46 12.12 2.33
CA HIS A 158 -7.74 12.70 3.46
C HIS A 158 -6.51 11.84 3.83
N LEU A 159 -6.70 10.53 3.98
CA LEU A 159 -5.61 9.60 4.29
C LEU A 159 -4.55 9.61 3.19
N ARG A 160 -4.95 9.60 1.92
CA ARG A 160 -4.03 9.59 0.79
C ARG A 160 -3.28 10.92 0.64
N ASN A 161 -3.98 12.04 0.76
CA ASN A 161 -3.36 13.37 0.77
C ASN A 161 -2.33 13.48 1.90
N TYR A 162 -2.70 13.06 3.11
CA TYR A 162 -1.80 13.11 4.25
C TYR A 162 -0.58 12.21 4.07
N THR A 163 -0.78 10.94 3.74
CA THR A 163 0.32 9.98 3.65
C THR A 163 1.30 10.32 2.53
N LEU A 164 0.82 10.58 1.31
CA LEU A 164 1.66 10.85 0.17
C LEU A 164 2.35 12.23 0.26
N SER A 165 1.69 13.25 0.83
CA SER A 165 2.32 14.57 1.01
C SER A 165 3.42 14.60 2.07
N ASN A 166 3.49 13.58 2.91
CA ASN A 166 4.57 13.42 3.88
C ASN A 166 5.72 12.51 3.39
N VAL A 167 5.66 12.04 2.13
CA VAL A 167 6.77 11.30 1.52
C VAL A 167 7.83 12.28 1.01
N LYS A 168 9.09 11.99 1.31
CA LYS A 168 10.27 12.72 0.86
C LYS A 168 11.14 11.84 -0.02
N PHE A 169 11.86 12.46 -0.94
CA PHE A 169 12.92 11.84 -1.73
C PHE A 169 14.15 12.78 -1.70
N GLY A 170 15.07 12.53 -0.81
CA GLY A 170 16.13 13.46 -0.50
C GLY A 170 15.59 14.86 -0.20
N SER A 171 16.07 15.87 -0.92
CA SER A 171 15.61 17.27 -0.80
C SER A 171 14.23 17.52 -1.48
N ALA A 172 13.73 16.58 -2.28
CA ALA A 172 12.42 16.71 -2.93
C ALA A 172 11.28 16.18 -2.05
N SER A 173 10.07 16.67 -2.28
CA SER A 173 8.88 16.28 -1.54
C SER A 173 7.71 15.94 -2.46
N PHE A 174 7.06 14.82 -2.19
CA PHE A 174 5.79 14.51 -2.85
C PHE A 174 4.66 15.38 -2.29
N LYS A 175 3.68 15.66 -3.12
CA LYS A 175 2.40 16.24 -2.72
C LYS A 175 1.28 15.52 -3.46
N HIS A 176 0.25 15.17 -2.73
CA HIS A 176 -1.01 14.67 -3.29
C HIS A 176 -2.12 15.61 -2.85
N GLN A 177 -2.84 16.20 -3.80
CA GLN A 177 -3.83 17.24 -3.55
C GLN A 177 -5.11 16.92 -4.34
N ALA A 178 -5.80 15.89 -3.92
CA ALA A 178 -7.10 15.51 -4.47
C ALA A 178 -8.24 16.07 -3.60
N ASN A 179 -9.37 16.39 -4.25
CA ASN A 179 -10.60 16.82 -3.58
C ASN A 179 -11.49 15.60 -3.27
N GLY A 180 -12.04 15.54 -2.05
CA GLY A 180 -12.96 14.49 -1.63
C GLY A 180 -14.28 14.50 -2.40
N ASP A 181 -14.78 15.67 -2.80
CA ASP A 181 -16.03 15.82 -3.57
C ASP A 181 -15.88 15.20 -4.96
N ASP A 182 -14.77 15.51 -5.66
CA ASP A 182 -14.50 14.96 -6.99
C ASP A 182 -14.39 13.44 -6.93
N TYR A 183 -13.72 12.91 -5.89
CA TYR A 183 -13.61 11.48 -5.68
C TYR A 183 -14.95 10.83 -5.31
N PHE A 184 -15.80 11.52 -4.54
CA PHE A 184 -17.14 11.04 -4.22
C PHE A 184 -17.99 10.91 -5.48
N PHE A 185 -18.05 11.93 -6.34
CA PHE A 185 -18.83 11.86 -7.59
C PHE A 185 -18.27 10.83 -8.56
N LEU A 186 -16.94 10.66 -8.62
CA LEU A 186 -16.31 9.58 -9.39
C LEU A 186 -16.78 8.20 -8.91
N ASN A 187 -16.76 7.96 -7.59
CA ASN A 187 -17.23 6.71 -6.99
C ASN A 187 -18.73 6.51 -7.21
N LEU A 188 -19.54 7.52 -6.96
CA LEU A 188 -21.00 7.45 -7.13
C LEU A 188 -21.36 7.06 -8.56
N LYS A 189 -20.79 7.78 -9.55
CA LYS A 189 -20.95 7.44 -10.97
C LYS A 189 -20.47 6.02 -11.28
N GLY A 190 -19.27 5.68 -10.79
CA GLY A 190 -18.66 4.38 -11.03
C GLY A 190 -19.50 3.23 -10.49
N ILE A 191 -19.99 3.33 -9.26
CA ILE A 191 -20.83 2.31 -8.61
C ILE A 191 -22.16 2.16 -9.34
N ILE A 192 -22.87 3.27 -9.60
CA ILE A 192 -24.17 3.24 -10.25
C ILE A 192 -24.07 2.60 -11.65
N LEU A 193 -23.12 3.06 -12.46
CA LEU A 193 -22.96 2.54 -13.82
C LEU A 193 -22.47 1.10 -13.82
N THR A 194 -21.61 0.69 -12.89
CA THR A 194 -21.18 -0.70 -12.74
C THR A 194 -22.37 -1.61 -12.40
N TYR A 195 -23.27 -1.12 -11.51
CA TYR A 195 -24.46 -1.89 -11.14
C TYR A 195 -25.45 -1.99 -12.31
N ILE A 196 -25.76 -0.90 -13.01
CA ILE A 196 -26.68 -0.87 -14.17
C ILE A 196 -26.15 -1.74 -15.31
N THR A 197 -24.82 -1.78 -15.52
CA THR A 197 -24.19 -2.55 -16.62
C THR A 197 -23.78 -3.96 -16.21
N LEU A 198 -24.29 -4.48 -15.08
CA LEU A 198 -23.98 -5.82 -14.55
C LEU A 198 -22.46 -6.09 -14.47
N GLY A 199 -21.69 -5.08 -14.06
CA GLY A 199 -20.25 -5.16 -13.87
C GLY A 199 -19.39 -4.69 -15.05
N ILE A 200 -19.96 -4.51 -16.25
CA ILE A 200 -19.19 -4.13 -17.45
C ILE A 200 -18.48 -2.77 -17.26
N TYR A 201 -19.14 -1.80 -16.62
CA TYR A 201 -18.55 -0.48 -16.40
C TYR A 201 -17.36 -0.48 -15.42
N SER A 202 -17.13 -1.56 -14.67
CA SER A 202 -16.02 -1.66 -13.70
C SER A 202 -14.64 -1.40 -14.32
N PHE A 203 -14.43 -1.69 -15.60
CA PHE A 203 -13.17 -1.44 -16.30
C PHE A 203 -12.88 0.06 -16.47
N TRP A 204 -13.91 0.84 -16.83
CA TRP A 204 -13.81 2.31 -16.88
C TRP A 204 -13.66 2.89 -15.49
N PHE A 205 -14.42 2.38 -14.54
CA PHE A 205 -14.37 2.85 -13.15
C PHE A 205 -12.98 2.64 -12.54
N GLN A 206 -12.37 1.47 -12.67
CA GLN A 206 -11.01 1.21 -12.18
C GLN A 206 -9.97 2.09 -12.87
N ARG A 207 -10.06 2.27 -14.19
CA ARG A 207 -9.22 3.21 -14.92
C ARG A 207 -9.33 4.62 -14.33
N ASP A 208 -10.57 5.10 -14.13
CA ASP A 208 -10.81 6.46 -13.64
C ASP A 208 -10.24 6.67 -12.24
N ILE A 209 -10.37 5.67 -11.34
CA ILE A 209 -9.75 5.71 -10.01
C ILE A 209 -8.22 5.78 -10.10
N ILE A 210 -7.59 4.95 -10.93
CA ILE A 210 -6.13 4.92 -11.05
C ILE A 210 -5.62 6.25 -11.63
N ASN A 211 -6.24 6.73 -12.71
CA ASN A 211 -5.88 8.00 -13.33
C ASN A 211 -6.09 9.16 -12.33
N PHE A 212 -7.20 9.18 -11.61
CA PHE A 212 -7.47 10.19 -10.59
C PHE A 212 -6.37 10.28 -9.54
N TYR A 213 -5.85 9.15 -9.07
CA TYR A 213 -4.77 9.16 -8.09
C TYR A 213 -3.45 9.70 -8.62
N PHE A 214 -3.07 9.36 -9.85
CA PHE A 214 -1.84 9.86 -10.45
C PHE A 214 -1.95 11.33 -10.85
N ASP A 215 -3.09 11.77 -11.36
CA ASP A 215 -3.31 13.16 -11.80
C ASP A 215 -3.18 14.18 -10.65
N HIS A 216 -3.41 13.74 -9.41
CA HIS A 216 -3.28 14.58 -8.22
C HIS A 216 -1.94 14.42 -7.48
N LEU A 217 -1.02 13.58 -8.01
CA LEU A 217 0.31 13.39 -7.46
C LEU A 217 1.33 14.30 -8.16
N SER A 218 2.19 14.93 -7.37
CA SER A 218 3.29 15.75 -7.88
C SER A 218 4.54 15.61 -6.99
N LEU A 219 5.72 15.78 -7.60
CA LEU A 219 7.01 15.88 -6.91
C LEU A 219 7.49 17.32 -7.00
N HIS A 220 7.88 17.89 -5.87
CA HIS A 220 8.36 19.27 -5.74
C HIS A 220 9.82 19.27 -5.27
N HIS A 221 10.64 20.05 -5.96
CA HIS A 221 12.04 20.31 -5.59
C HIS A 221 12.38 21.76 -5.90
N ASN A 222 12.73 22.53 -4.87
CA ASN A 222 12.87 24.00 -4.96
C ASN A 222 11.57 24.61 -5.53
N ASP A 223 11.66 25.51 -6.52
CA ASP A 223 10.52 26.16 -7.17
C ASP A 223 9.94 25.37 -8.36
N LYS A 224 10.50 24.19 -8.64
CA LYS A 224 10.06 23.34 -9.75
C LYS A 224 9.17 22.21 -9.26
N LYS A 225 8.26 21.79 -10.15
CA LYS A 225 7.40 20.64 -9.88
C LYS A 225 7.23 19.75 -11.09
N VAL A 226 7.16 18.45 -10.87
CA VAL A 226 6.73 17.43 -11.84
C VAL A 226 5.37 16.90 -11.46
N LYS A 227 4.54 16.68 -12.46
CA LYS A 227 3.23 16.00 -12.32
C LYS A 227 3.34 14.60 -12.89
N PHE A 228 2.68 13.68 -12.24
CA PHE A 228 2.48 12.34 -12.75
C PHE A 228 1.13 12.26 -13.45
N LYS A 229 1.08 11.59 -14.59
CA LYS A 229 -0.18 11.37 -15.30
C LYS A 229 -0.26 9.95 -15.81
N SER A 230 -1.36 9.28 -15.56
CA SER A 230 -1.62 7.95 -16.08
C SER A 230 -2.42 8.04 -17.37
N HIS A 231 -2.01 7.29 -18.38
CA HIS A 231 -2.69 7.14 -19.68
C HIS A 231 -3.30 5.74 -19.84
N LEU A 232 -3.68 5.11 -18.71
CA LEU A 232 -4.39 3.84 -18.75
C LEU A 232 -5.74 4.03 -19.43
N SER A 233 -6.08 3.11 -20.32
CA SER A 233 -7.38 3.02 -20.98
C SER A 233 -8.24 1.93 -20.31
N ALA A 234 -9.54 1.95 -20.53
CA ALA A 234 -10.42 0.87 -20.08
C ALA A 234 -10.07 -0.47 -20.74
N GLY A 235 -9.55 -0.44 -21.98
CA GLY A 235 -9.05 -1.62 -22.66
C GLY A 235 -7.82 -2.23 -21.97
N ASP A 236 -6.88 -1.40 -21.50
CA ASP A 236 -5.72 -1.88 -20.72
C ASP A 236 -6.19 -2.60 -19.44
N ILE A 237 -7.16 -2.03 -18.72
CA ILE A 237 -7.72 -2.63 -17.50
C ILE A 237 -8.47 -3.94 -17.82
N PHE A 238 -9.30 -3.95 -18.87
CA PHE A 238 -10.00 -5.15 -19.31
C PHE A 238 -8.99 -6.27 -19.63
N GLU A 239 -8.00 -5.97 -20.44
CA GLU A 239 -6.97 -6.93 -20.85
C GLU A 239 -6.19 -7.45 -19.63
N LEU A 240 -5.80 -6.57 -18.69
CA LEU A 240 -5.11 -6.97 -17.47
C LEU A 240 -5.99 -7.92 -16.63
N LEU A 241 -7.24 -7.56 -16.38
CA LEU A 241 -8.11 -8.35 -15.51
C LEU A 241 -8.45 -9.71 -16.13
N ILE A 242 -8.83 -9.75 -17.40
CA ILE A 242 -9.22 -10.99 -18.05
C ILE A 242 -8.04 -11.94 -18.23
N ILE A 243 -6.91 -11.45 -18.75
CA ILE A 243 -5.76 -12.34 -18.96
C ILE A 243 -5.16 -12.79 -17.63
N ASN A 244 -5.05 -11.88 -16.63
CA ASN A 244 -4.57 -12.28 -15.32
C ASN A 244 -5.51 -13.30 -14.65
N LEU A 245 -6.83 -13.14 -14.79
CA LEU A 245 -7.80 -14.12 -14.29
C LEU A 245 -7.59 -15.49 -14.97
N ILE A 246 -7.46 -15.50 -16.30
CA ILE A 246 -7.19 -16.74 -17.06
C ILE A 246 -5.89 -17.38 -16.56
N ILE A 247 -4.79 -16.62 -16.47
CA ILE A 247 -3.50 -17.13 -15.99
C ILE A 247 -3.66 -17.73 -14.59
N ILE A 248 -4.29 -17.02 -13.65
CA ILE A 248 -4.43 -17.46 -12.25
C ILE A 248 -5.30 -18.71 -12.15
N VAL A 249 -6.45 -18.74 -12.84
CA VAL A 249 -7.39 -19.87 -12.80
C VAL A 249 -6.77 -21.12 -13.43
N PHE A 250 -6.23 -21.01 -14.64
CA PHE A 250 -5.67 -22.19 -15.35
C PHE A 250 -4.37 -22.72 -14.71
N THR A 251 -3.67 -21.90 -13.95
CA THR A 251 -2.46 -22.34 -13.22
C THR A 251 -2.73 -22.63 -11.75
N LEU A 252 -3.99 -22.66 -11.30
CA LEU A 252 -4.39 -22.86 -9.90
C LEU A 252 -3.66 -21.89 -8.93
N GLY A 253 -3.47 -20.64 -9.37
CA GLY A 253 -2.80 -19.59 -8.59
C GLY A 253 -1.29 -19.49 -8.81
N LEU A 254 -0.63 -20.51 -9.36
CA LEU A 254 0.82 -20.49 -9.60
C LEU A 254 1.25 -19.41 -10.60
N GLY A 255 0.35 -19.00 -11.50
CA GLY A 255 0.58 -17.93 -12.47
C GLY A 255 0.56 -16.51 -11.89
N TYR A 256 0.34 -16.33 -10.58
CA TYR A 256 0.31 -15.01 -9.93
C TYR A 256 1.56 -14.18 -10.25
N ALA A 257 2.75 -14.80 -10.30
CA ALA A 257 3.98 -14.10 -10.62
C ALA A 257 3.95 -13.43 -12.01
N PHE A 258 3.39 -14.09 -12.99
CA PHE A 258 3.25 -13.53 -14.35
C PHE A 258 2.21 -12.41 -14.36
N ALA A 259 1.09 -12.59 -13.68
CA ALA A 259 0.04 -11.59 -13.54
C ALA A 259 0.55 -10.31 -12.86
N GLU A 260 1.33 -10.43 -11.79
CA GLU A 260 1.92 -9.30 -11.06
C GLU A 260 2.92 -8.52 -11.92
N VAL A 261 3.89 -9.19 -12.55
CA VAL A 261 4.87 -8.55 -13.43
C VAL A 261 4.17 -7.86 -14.60
N ARG A 262 3.15 -8.49 -15.20
CA ARG A 262 2.36 -7.92 -16.27
C ARG A 262 1.64 -6.64 -15.81
N THR A 263 0.95 -6.70 -14.66
CA THR A 263 0.23 -5.57 -14.09
C THR A 263 1.16 -4.39 -13.86
N LEU A 264 2.29 -4.59 -13.19
CA LEU A 264 3.27 -3.53 -12.94
C LEU A 264 3.85 -2.97 -14.24
N THR A 265 4.17 -3.83 -15.21
CA THR A 265 4.71 -3.40 -16.50
C THR A 265 3.71 -2.53 -17.25
N THR A 266 2.45 -2.92 -17.32
CA THR A 266 1.39 -2.13 -17.97
C THR A 266 1.18 -0.80 -17.26
N MET A 267 1.08 -0.80 -15.91
CA MET A 267 0.88 0.42 -15.13
C MET A 267 2.03 1.41 -15.34
N PHE A 268 3.28 0.97 -15.22
CA PHE A 268 4.44 1.87 -15.39
C PHE A 268 4.65 2.31 -16.84
N SER A 269 4.33 1.49 -17.84
CA SER A 269 4.43 1.89 -19.25
C SER A 269 3.43 2.98 -19.65
N LYS A 270 2.34 3.11 -18.91
CA LYS A 270 1.29 4.12 -19.14
C LYS A 270 1.43 5.35 -18.23
N LEU A 271 2.40 5.35 -17.33
CA LEU A 271 2.69 6.48 -16.46
C LEU A 271 3.68 7.42 -17.14
N GLN A 272 3.30 8.67 -17.28
CA GLN A 272 4.15 9.73 -17.82
C GLN A 272 4.43 10.79 -16.75
N ILE A 273 5.60 11.37 -16.82
CA ILE A 273 6.10 12.41 -15.93
C ILE A 273 6.19 13.71 -16.74
N TYR A 274 5.48 14.75 -16.28
CA TYR A 274 5.41 16.04 -16.92
C TYR A 274 6.02 17.13 -16.03
N GLY A 275 6.92 17.90 -16.56
CA GLY A 275 7.58 19.00 -15.87
C GLY A 275 9.10 18.91 -16.01
N ASP A 276 9.77 19.92 -15.50
CA ASP A 276 11.22 20.05 -15.60
C ASP A 276 11.78 20.10 -14.17
N ILE A 277 12.14 18.94 -13.63
CA ILE A 277 12.96 18.80 -12.43
C ILE A 277 14.26 18.14 -12.84
N ASP A 278 15.36 18.78 -12.46
CA ASP A 278 16.67 18.13 -12.52
C ASP A 278 16.73 17.07 -11.41
N LEU A 279 16.59 15.80 -11.79
CA LEU A 279 16.66 14.69 -10.87
C LEU A 279 18.08 14.49 -10.30
N ASP A 280 19.11 14.95 -11.02
CA ASP A 280 20.50 14.87 -10.57
C ASP A 280 20.84 15.95 -9.53
N ALA A 281 20.05 17.02 -9.48
CA ALA A 281 20.17 18.05 -8.44
C ALA A 281 19.54 17.65 -7.10
N ILE A 282 18.76 16.54 -7.04
CA ILE A 282 18.21 16.04 -5.80
C ILE A 282 19.31 15.37 -4.98
N GLN A 283 19.52 15.84 -3.77
CA GLN A 283 20.56 15.34 -2.89
C GLN A 283 19.97 14.77 -1.58
N GLN A 284 20.68 13.81 -1.01
CA GLN A 284 20.38 13.34 0.33
C GLN A 284 20.77 14.44 1.33
N THR A 285 19.79 14.96 2.06
CA THR A 285 20.07 15.94 3.11
C THR A 285 20.56 15.23 4.38
N GLU A 286 21.40 15.90 5.18
CA GLU A 286 21.84 15.33 6.47
C GLU A 286 20.67 15.02 7.41
N ALA A 287 19.65 15.88 7.43
CA ALA A 287 18.45 15.67 8.23
C ALA A 287 17.69 14.41 7.79
N GLU A 288 17.55 14.20 6.48
CA GLU A 288 16.91 13.00 5.93
C GLU A 288 17.75 11.74 6.17
N TYR A 289 19.08 11.85 6.09
CA TYR A 289 19.98 10.73 6.38
C TYR A 289 19.92 10.32 7.86
N LYS A 290 20.02 11.28 8.78
CA LYS A 290 19.91 11.04 10.23
C LYS A 290 18.54 10.49 10.62
N ASN A 291 17.47 11.01 10.01
CA ASN A 291 16.13 10.52 10.25
C ASN A 291 15.94 9.09 9.70
N ALA A 292 16.47 8.78 8.51
CA ALA A 292 16.42 7.43 7.96
C ALA A 292 17.20 6.43 8.83
N PHE A 293 18.36 6.84 9.37
CA PHE A 293 19.16 6.02 10.29
C PHE A 293 18.48 5.91 11.66
N GLY A 294 17.89 6.98 12.18
CA GLY A 294 17.09 6.96 13.41
C GLY A 294 15.85 6.08 13.27
N ASP A 295 15.19 6.12 12.10
CA ASP A 295 14.09 5.23 11.75
C ASP A 295 14.55 3.75 11.72
N GLU A 296 15.78 3.45 11.28
CA GLU A 296 16.38 2.11 11.39
C GLU A 296 16.50 1.63 12.84
N ALA A 297 16.95 2.47 13.73
CA ALA A 297 17.12 2.12 15.14
C ALA A 297 15.79 1.97 15.88
N LEU A 298 14.78 2.77 15.53
CA LEU A 298 13.45 2.74 16.13
C LEU A 298 12.57 1.59 15.57
N ASP A 299 12.76 1.20 14.32
CA ASP A 299 11.98 0.14 13.67
C ASP A 299 12.21 -1.25 14.29
N VAL A 300 13.37 -1.46 14.95
CA VAL A 300 13.61 -2.67 15.74
C VAL A 300 12.68 -2.73 16.96
N MET A 301 12.16 -1.60 17.42
CA MET A 301 11.31 -1.48 18.62
C MET A 301 9.83 -1.24 18.31
N ASP A 302 9.45 -0.92 17.08
CA ASP A 302 8.09 -0.49 16.72
C ASP A 302 7.35 -1.49 15.81
N LEU A 303 6.00 -1.38 15.78
CA LEU A 303 5.10 -2.17 14.93
C LEU A 303 5.24 -1.90 13.42
N SER A 304 6.15 -1.01 13.02
CA SER A 304 6.29 -0.48 11.67
C SER A 304 6.71 -1.49 10.59
N GLY A 305 7.23 -2.64 10.98
CA GLY A 305 7.63 -3.71 10.05
C GLY A 305 6.51 -4.65 9.55
N VAL A 306 5.24 -4.41 9.92
CA VAL A 306 4.19 -5.45 9.81
C VAL A 306 3.41 -5.43 8.52
N ILE A 307 3.40 -4.32 7.77
CA ILE A 307 2.43 -4.16 6.69
C ILE A 307 3.08 -4.01 5.34
#